data_0d2c13a3ea04b5fc8935fbeabf55e80c
#
_entry.id   0d2c13a3ea04b5fc8935fbeabf55e80c
#
_cell.length_a   1.000
_cell.length_b   1.000
_cell.length_c   1.000
_cell.angle_alpha   90.00
_cell.angle_beta   90.00
_cell.angle_gamma   90.00
#
_symmetry.space_group_name_H-M   'P 1'
#
loop_
_entity.id
_entity.type
_entity.pdbx_description
1 polymer ?
#
loop_
_entity_poly.entity_id
_entity_poly.type
_entity_poly.pdbx_seq_one_letter_code
_entity_poly.pdbx_strand_id
1 'polypeptide(L)'
;MKVIVFQLKDEEYAIEVDYIQSIERMQPVTRIPSTYPFVTGVMNLRGVITPIINLRKRFGIEEKGLDEATRILVIQKGDIEIGFIVDGANDVIDIPVDKIEPTPEVVGGVEAEYLRGVVKLNKRLFTLLNLEKVIQES
;
A
#
# COMPACT_ATOMS: atom_id res chain seq x y z
N MET A 1 10.10 6.71 -13.56
CA MET A 1 9.19 6.84 -12.40
C MET A 1 9.82 6.21 -11.18
N LYS A 2 10.03 6.97 -10.15
CA LYS A 2 10.55 6.43 -8.89
C LYS A 2 9.43 5.90 -8.03
N VAL A 3 9.61 4.69 -7.52
CA VAL A 3 8.60 4.02 -6.70
C VAL A 3 9.24 3.47 -5.43
N ILE A 4 8.42 3.35 -4.39
CA ILE A 4 8.76 2.60 -3.19
C ILE A 4 8.17 1.21 -3.36
N VAL A 5 9.00 0.19 -3.16
CA VAL A 5 8.59 -1.21 -3.24
C VAL A 5 8.28 -1.71 -1.83
N PHE A 6 7.14 -2.36 -1.69
CA PHE A 6 6.72 -2.95 -0.43
C PHE A 6 6.16 -4.34 -0.67
N GLN A 7 6.05 -5.12 0.40
CA GLN A 7 5.61 -6.50 0.33
C GLN A 7 4.23 -6.67 0.96
N LEU A 8 3.40 -7.47 0.28
CA LEU A 8 2.18 -8.02 0.85
C LEU A 8 2.18 -9.50 0.47
N LYS A 9 2.13 -10.37 1.50
CA LYS A 9 2.26 -11.80 1.30
C LYS A 9 3.59 -12.09 0.60
N ASP A 10 3.58 -12.80 -0.51
CA ASP A 10 4.80 -13.15 -1.24
C ASP A 10 4.99 -12.29 -2.49
N GLU A 11 4.24 -11.20 -2.61
CA GLU A 11 4.25 -10.36 -3.79
C GLU A 11 4.88 -9.00 -3.49
N GLU A 12 5.50 -8.41 -4.51
CA GLU A 12 6.05 -7.06 -4.43
C GLU A 12 5.12 -6.07 -5.14
N TYR A 13 4.81 -5.00 -4.42
CA TYR A 13 3.97 -3.91 -4.92
C TYR A 13 4.77 -2.62 -4.94
N ALA A 14 4.28 -1.64 -5.65
CA ALA A 14 4.97 -0.36 -5.75
C ALA A 14 3.99 0.81 -5.76
N ILE A 15 4.42 1.91 -5.16
CA ILE A 15 3.70 3.18 -5.15
C ILE A 15 4.69 4.28 -5.55
N GLU A 16 4.24 5.24 -6.37
CA GLU A 16 5.08 6.37 -6.73
C GLU A 16 5.57 7.11 -5.49
N VAL A 17 6.87 7.42 -5.46
CA VAL A 17 7.50 8.12 -4.34
C VAL A 17 6.81 9.45 -4.04
N ASP A 18 6.28 10.11 -5.07
CA ASP A 18 5.64 11.42 -4.91
C ASP A 18 4.45 11.39 -3.94
N TYR A 19 3.83 10.24 -3.74
CA TYR A 19 2.71 10.10 -2.81
C TYR A 19 3.14 9.64 -1.42
N ILE A 20 4.39 9.27 -1.23
CA ILE A 20 4.88 8.77 0.06
C ILE A 20 5.39 9.94 0.90
N GLN A 21 4.74 10.19 2.02
CA GLN A 21 5.18 11.20 2.95
C GLN A 21 6.24 10.66 3.91
N SER A 22 6.05 9.43 4.40
CA SER A 22 7.01 8.80 5.29
C SER A 22 6.76 7.30 5.37
N ILE A 23 7.74 6.58 5.88
CA ILE A 23 7.64 5.16 6.20
C ILE A 23 7.89 5.03 7.69
N GLU A 24 6.89 4.53 8.42
CA GLU A 24 6.95 4.46 9.88
C GLU A 24 6.91 3.03 10.35
N ARG A 25 7.46 2.79 11.54
CA ARG A 25 7.29 1.51 12.21
C ARG A 25 5.90 1.43 12.81
N MET A 26 5.43 0.20 13.06
CA MET A 26 4.15 0.01 13.71
C MET A 26 4.15 0.69 15.08
N GLN A 27 3.04 1.35 15.37
CA GLN A 27 2.76 2.01 16.62
C GLN A 27 1.35 1.60 17.05
N PRO A 28 0.97 1.85 18.31
CA PRO A 28 -0.39 1.50 18.75
C PRO A 28 -1.45 2.18 17.89
N VAL A 29 -2.45 1.39 17.50
CA VAL A 29 -3.59 1.84 16.71
C VAL A 29 -4.78 1.99 17.64
N THR A 30 -5.42 3.15 17.63
CA THR A 30 -6.69 3.34 18.32
C THR A 30 -7.81 2.91 17.39
N ARG A 31 -8.51 1.85 17.77
CA ARG A 31 -9.63 1.36 16.97
C ARG A 31 -10.80 2.32 17.07
N ILE A 32 -11.42 2.59 15.93
CA ILE A 32 -12.62 3.43 15.86
C ILE A 32 -13.72 2.67 15.12
N PRO A 33 -14.99 2.92 15.44
CA PRO A 33 -16.07 2.42 14.63
C PRO A 33 -15.96 3.01 13.24
N SER A 34 -16.08 2.16 12.21
CA SER A 34 -15.99 2.62 10.83
C SER A 34 -16.98 1.84 9.97
N THR A 35 -17.56 2.54 9.00
CA THR A 35 -18.41 1.90 8.00
C THR A 35 -17.57 1.12 6.97
N TYR A 36 -16.26 1.31 6.99
CA TYR A 36 -15.36 0.64 6.05
C TYR A 36 -14.54 -0.42 6.79
N PRO A 37 -14.77 -1.72 6.51
CA PRO A 37 -14.11 -2.80 7.26
C PRO A 37 -12.59 -2.80 7.15
N PHE A 38 -12.04 -2.21 6.08
CA PHE A 38 -10.60 -2.16 5.88
C PHE A 38 -9.91 -1.05 6.68
N VAL A 39 -10.67 -0.12 7.25
CA VAL A 39 -10.12 0.92 8.13
C VAL A 39 -9.96 0.33 9.52
N THR A 40 -8.72 0.17 9.96
CA THR A 40 -8.41 -0.45 11.25
C THR A 40 -8.66 0.51 12.40
N GLY A 41 -8.36 1.79 12.20
CA GLY A 41 -8.48 2.79 13.24
C GLY A 41 -7.63 4.00 12.88
N VAL A 42 -7.13 4.68 13.90
CA VAL A 42 -6.26 5.85 13.72
C VAL A 42 -4.97 5.68 14.51
N MET A 43 -3.95 6.37 14.06
CA MET A 43 -2.64 6.35 14.69
C MET A 43 -2.15 7.80 14.79
N ASN A 44 -1.53 8.13 15.91
CA ASN A 44 -0.91 9.45 16.03
C ASN A 44 0.50 9.36 15.46
N LEU A 45 0.70 9.98 14.31
CA LEU A 45 2.00 10.02 13.65
C LEU A 45 2.49 11.46 13.66
N ARG A 46 3.53 11.72 14.47
CA ARG A 46 4.15 13.05 14.58
C ARG A 46 3.14 14.15 14.92
N GLY A 47 2.19 13.84 15.81
CA GLY A 47 1.18 14.78 16.22
C GLY A 47 -0.03 14.87 15.29
N VAL A 48 -0.05 14.09 14.22
CA VAL A 48 -1.17 14.05 13.26
C VAL A 48 -1.94 12.76 13.45
N ILE A 49 -3.25 12.88 13.63
CA ILE A 49 -4.14 11.72 13.73
C ILE A 49 -4.40 11.22 12.31
N THR A 50 -3.87 10.04 12.01
CA THR A 50 -3.86 9.49 10.65
C THR A 50 -4.71 8.23 10.58
N PRO A 51 -5.71 8.17 9.68
CA PRO A 51 -6.46 6.93 9.45
C PRO A 51 -5.54 5.84 8.91
N ILE A 52 -5.77 4.62 9.39
CA ILE A 52 -4.94 3.47 9.04
C ILE A 52 -5.77 2.44 8.29
N ILE A 53 -5.30 2.07 7.10
CA ILE A 53 -5.90 1.03 6.28
C ILE A 53 -5.01 -0.21 6.31
N ASN A 54 -5.63 -1.36 6.60
CA ASN A 54 -4.95 -2.64 6.46
C ASN A 54 -5.09 -3.08 5.01
N LEU A 55 -4.00 -3.03 4.25
CA LEU A 55 -4.04 -3.37 2.83
C LEU A 55 -4.41 -4.83 2.57
N ARG A 56 -4.00 -5.75 3.44
CA ARG A 56 -4.41 -7.14 3.28
C ARG A 56 -5.92 -7.26 3.30
N LYS A 57 -6.56 -6.59 4.25
CA LYS A 57 -8.02 -6.55 4.33
C LYS A 57 -8.64 -5.89 3.09
N ARG A 58 -8.08 -4.76 2.69
CA ARG A 58 -8.59 -4.03 1.52
C ARG A 58 -8.57 -4.87 0.25
N PHE A 59 -7.53 -5.70 0.10
CA PHE A 59 -7.34 -6.53 -1.09
C PHE A 59 -7.94 -7.94 -0.95
N GLY A 60 -8.54 -8.25 0.19
CA GLY A 60 -9.07 -9.59 0.41
C GLY A 60 -8.01 -10.66 0.65
N ILE A 61 -6.81 -10.24 1.03
CA ILE A 61 -5.72 -11.16 1.38
C ILE A 61 -5.86 -11.53 2.84
N GLU A 62 -5.59 -12.80 3.16
CA GLU A 62 -5.64 -13.27 4.53
C GLU A 62 -4.75 -12.43 5.44
N GLU A 63 -5.29 -12.01 6.59
CA GLU A 63 -4.54 -11.22 7.55
C GLU A 63 -3.46 -12.07 8.23
N LYS A 64 -2.38 -11.41 8.61
CA LYS A 64 -1.35 -12.04 9.43
C LYS A 64 -1.01 -11.13 10.60
N GLY A 65 -0.38 -11.70 11.62
CA GLY A 65 0.09 -10.94 12.77
C GLY A 65 1.19 -9.95 12.37
N LEU A 66 1.37 -8.94 13.22
CA LEU A 66 2.43 -7.96 13.04
C LEU A 66 3.78 -8.57 13.43
N ASP A 67 4.83 -8.16 12.73
CA ASP A 67 6.19 -8.60 13.04
C ASP A 67 7.16 -7.41 12.89
N GLU A 68 8.45 -7.68 13.01
CA GLU A 68 9.47 -6.63 12.96
C GLU A 68 9.57 -5.95 11.61
N ALA A 69 9.16 -6.64 10.54
CA ALA A 69 9.22 -6.10 9.18
C ALA A 69 8.02 -5.21 8.85
N THR A 70 6.93 -5.33 9.60
CA THR A 70 5.71 -4.56 9.35
C THR A 70 5.99 -3.06 9.37
N ARG A 71 5.44 -2.35 8.39
CA ARG A 71 5.62 -0.89 8.27
C ARG A 71 4.30 -0.21 7.96
N ILE A 72 4.27 1.08 8.23
CA ILE A 72 3.18 1.96 7.82
C ILE A 72 3.73 2.86 6.72
N LEU A 73 3.11 2.80 5.55
CA LEU A 73 3.39 3.76 4.48
C LEU A 73 2.41 4.91 4.64
N VAL A 74 2.92 6.10 4.94
CA VAL A 74 2.07 7.28 5.08
C VAL A 74 1.94 7.91 3.70
N ILE A 75 0.72 7.93 3.19
CA ILE A 75 0.39 8.37 1.85
C ILE A 75 -0.29 9.74 1.93
N GLN A 76 0.17 10.66 1.09
CA GLN A 76 -0.48 11.95 0.90
C GLN A 76 -0.94 12.05 -0.54
N LYS A 77 -2.24 12.17 -0.76
CA LYS A 77 -2.80 12.39 -2.08
C LYS A 77 -3.83 13.49 -2.00
N GLY A 78 -3.49 14.65 -2.55
CA GLY A 78 -4.31 15.84 -2.37
C GLY A 78 -4.39 16.21 -0.90
N ASP A 79 -5.60 16.33 -0.38
CA ASP A 79 -5.84 16.66 1.03
C ASP A 79 -5.95 15.41 1.92
N ILE A 80 -5.80 14.22 1.34
CA ILE A 80 -5.98 12.96 2.07
C ILE A 80 -4.63 12.47 2.55
N GLU A 81 -4.54 12.19 3.86
CA GLU A 81 -3.38 11.54 4.46
C GLU A 81 -3.84 10.23 5.09
N ILE A 82 -3.26 9.14 4.67
CA ILE A 82 -3.65 7.78 5.10
C ILE A 82 -2.39 6.95 5.31
N GLY A 83 -2.41 6.08 6.31
CA GLY A 83 -1.36 5.10 6.52
C GLY A 83 -1.78 3.72 6.04
N PHE A 84 -0.92 3.06 5.28
CA PHE A 84 -1.14 1.69 4.83
C PHE A 84 -0.27 0.74 5.63
N ILE A 85 -0.88 -0.26 6.26
CA ILE A 85 -0.13 -1.33 6.90
C ILE A 85 0.34 -2.29 5.82
N VAL A 86 1.65 -2.49 5.72
CA VAL A 86 2.25 -3.41 4.75
C VAL A 86 3.19 -4.37 5.47
N ASP A 87 3.47 -5.51 4.84
CA ASP A 87 4.30 -6.55 5.44
C ASP A 87 5.77 -6.13 5.57
N GLY A 88 6.21 -5.27 4.69
CA GLY A 88 7.56 -4.71 4.71
C GLY A 88 7.72 -3.70 3.60
N ALA A 89 8.72 -2.83 3.73
CA ALA A 89 9.05 -1.83 2.72
C ALA A 89 10.55 -1.67 2.71
N ASN A 90 11.20 -1.93 1.57
CA ASN A 90 12.66 -2.05 1.58
C ASN A 90 13.41 -1.39 0.43
N ASP A 91 12.74 -1.03 -0.67
CA ASP A 91 13.46 -0.52 -1.84
C ASP A 91 12.84 0.75 -2.41
N VAL A 92 13.70 1.61 -2.93
CA VAL A 92 13.29 2.68 -3.85
C VAL A 92 13.95 2.36 -5.18
N ILE A 93 13.16 2.21 -6.24
CA ILE A 93 13.67 1.89 -7.56
C ILE A 93 13.08 2.82 -8.61
N ASP A 94 13.78 2.92 -9.72
CA ASP A 94 13.33 3.69 -10.87
C ASP A 94 12.79 2.74 -11.93
N ILE A 95 11.52 2.91 -12.30
CA ILE A 95 10.84 2.04 -13.25
C ILE A 95 10.67 2.78 -14.57
N PRO A 96 11.10 2.19 -15.71
CA PRO A 96 10.80 2.78 -17.01
C PRO A 96 9.30 2.77 -17.27
N VAL A 97 8.73 3.96 -17.53
CA VAL A 97 7.28 4.09 -17.72
C VAL A 97 6.79 3.30 -18.92
N ASP A 98 7.60 3.20 -19.95
CA ASP A 98 7.24 2.47 -21.18
C ASP A 98 7.22 0.95 -20.98
N LYS A 99 7.72 0.45 -19.85
CA LYS A 99 7.69 -0.99 -19.53
C LYS A 99 6.52 -1.39 -18.64
N ILE A 100 5.65 -0.45 -18.29
CA ILE A 100 4.46 -0.76 -17.51
C ILE A 100 3.45 -1.45 -18.41
N GLU A 101 3.08 -2.67 -18.07
CA GLU A 101 2.12 -3.47 -18.81
C GLU A 101 0.78 -3.50 -18.12
N PRO A 102 -0.34 -3.66 -18.86
CA PRO A 102 -1.65 -3.80 -18.24
C PRO A 102 -1.69 -4.99 -17.29
N THR A 103 -2.43 -4.85 -16.20
CA THR A 103 -2.63 -5.95 -15.27
C THR A 103 -3.62 -6.96 -15.82
N PRO A 104 -3.38 -8.27 -15.62
CA PRO A 104 -4.45 -9.24 -15.81
C PRO A 104 -5.58 -8.96 -14.80
N GLU A 105 -6.71 -9.62 -15.01
CA GLU A 105 -7.92 -9.38 -14.21
C GLU A 105 -7.67 -9.55 -12.71
N VAL A 106 -6.81 -10.50 -12.35
CA VAL A 106 -6.42 -10.76 -10.96
C VAL A 106 -4.93 -11.05 -10.91
N VAL A 107 -4.23 -10.43 -9.94
CA VAL A 107 -2.81 -10.67 -9.69
C VAL A 107 -2.66 -11.01 -8.20
N GLY A 108 -2.13 -12.19 -7.90
CA GLY A 108 -1.90 -12.59 -6.52
C GLY A 108 -3.15 -12.55 -5.65
N GLY A 109 -4.34 -12.76 -6.24
CA GLY A 109 -5.61 -12.67 -5.53
C GLY A 109 -6.18 -11.26 -5.42
N VAL A 110 -5.49 -10.26 -5.97
CA VAL A 110 -5.93 -8.86 -5.90
C VAL A 110 -6.58 -8.46 -7.22
N GLU A 111 -7.76 -7.86 -7.12
CA GLU A 111 -8.51 -7.45 -8.31
C GLU A 111 -7.81 -6.31 -9.06
N ALA A 112 -7.91 -6.35 -10.39
CA ALA A 112 -7.24 -5.40 -11.27
C ALA A 112 -7.65 -3.94 -11.02
N GLU A 113 -8.83 -3.70 -10.45
CA GLU A 113 -9.26 -2.32 -10.18
C GLU A 113 -8.34 -1.59 -9.19
N TYR A 114 -7.67 -2.32 -8.29
CA TYR A 114 -6.72 -1.75 -7.35
C TYR A 114 -5.34 -1.57 -7.94
N LEU A 115 -5.13 -2.02 -9.16
CA LEU A 115 -3.82 -2.13 -9.78
C LEU A 115 -3.75 -1.25 -11.02
N ARG A 116 -2.62 -0.58 -11.17
CA ARG A 116 -2.37 0.31 -12.31
C ARG A 116 -1.66 -0.42 -13.45
N GLY A 117 -0.82 -1.39 -13.11
CA GLY A 117 -0.05 -2.13 -14.09
C GLY A 117 1.00 -3.00 -13.42
N VAL A 118 1.71 -3.77 -14.23
CA VAL A 118 2.81 -4.61 -13.77
C VAL A 118 4.08 -4.26 -14.51
N VAL A 119 5.22 -4.43 -13.85
CA VAL A 119 6.53 -4.18 -14.46
C VAL A 119 7.45 -5.35 -14.12
N LYS A 120 8.07 -5.91 -15.14
CA LYS A 120 9.11 -6.91 -14.97
C LYS A 120 10.46 -6.23 -15.11
N LEU A 121 11.30 -6.37 -14.10
CA LEU A 121 12.61 -5.74 -14.08
C LEU A 121 13.60 -6.65 -13.36
N ASN A 122 14.68 -7.03 -14.03
CA ASN A 122 15.74 -7.87 -13.45
C ASN A 122 15.21 -9.12 -12.75
N LYS A 123 14.32 -9.85 -13.39
CA LYS A 123 13.70 -11.08 -12.88
C LYS A 123 12.74 -10.85 -11.70
N ARG A 124 12.44 -9.61 -11.39
CA ARG A 124 11.45 -9.25 -10.37
C ARG A 124 10.18 -8.75 -11.05
N LEU A 125 9.06 -9.00 -10.42
CA LEU A 125 7.77 -8.50 -10.87
C LEU A 125 7.24 -7.53 -9.83
N PHE A 126 6.93 -6.31 -10.25
CA PHE A 126 6.33 -5.30 -9.39
C PHE A 126 4.93 -4.97 -9.87
N THR A 127 4.00 -4.89 -8.95
CA THR A 127 2.62 -4.53 -9.25
C THR A 127 2.36 -3.12 -8.74
N LEU A 128 2.05 -2.20 -9.65
CA LEU A 128 1.78 -0.81 -9.29
C LEU A 128 0.36 -0.65 -8.80
N LEU A 129 0.18 0.06 -7.69
CA LEU A 129 -1.14 0.33 -7.14
C LEU A 129 -1.81 1.51 -7.82
N ASN A 130 -3.12 1.42 -7.97
CA ASN A 130 -3.98 2.54 -8.31
C ASN A 130 -4.48 3.15 -7.01
N LEU A 131 -3.81 4.19 -6.52
CA LEU A 131 -4.13 4.78 -5.22
C LEU A 131 -5.54 5.30 -5.13
N GLU A 132 -6.07 5.90 -6.19
CA GLU A 132 -7.44 6.40 -6.17
C GLU A 132 -8.44 5.30 -5.82
N LYS A 133 -8.27 4.13 -6.41
CA LYS A 133 -9.17 3.00 -6.15
C LYS A 133 -8.94 2.39 -4.77
N VAL A 134 -7.69 2.33 -4.33
CA VAL A 134 -7.36 1.75 -3.03
C VAL A 134 -7.97 2.58 -1.90
N ILE A 135 -7.90 3.90 -1.99
CA ILE A 135 -8.42 4.79 -0.94
C ILE A 135 -9.87 5.20 -1.17
N GLN A 136 -10.47 4.79 -2.26
CA GLN A 136 -11.85 5.14 -2.58
C GLN A 136 -12.81 4.48 -1.59
N GLU A 137 -13.69 5.30 -1.03
CA GLU A 137 -14.75 4.84 -0.15
C GLU A 137 -15.96 4.38 -0.98
N SER A 138 -16.28 3.11 -0.97
CA SER A 138 -17.50 2.71 -1.66
C SER A 138 -17.89 1.31 -1.29
#